data_cdfb3acc08092ae97c3aeaddaec365a1
#
_entry.id   cdfb3acc08092ae97c3aeaddaec365a1
#
_cell.length_a   1.000
_cell.length_b   1.000
_cell.length_c   1.000
_cell.angle_alpha   90.00
_cell.angle_beta   90.00
_cell.angle_gamma   90.00
#
_symmetry.space_group_name_H-M   'P 1'
#
loop_
_entity.id
_entity.type
_entity.pdbx_description
1 polymer ?
#
loop_
_entity_poly.entity_id
_entity_poly.type
_entity_poly.pdbx_seq_one_letter_code
_entity_poly.pdbx_strand_id
1 'polypeptide(L)'
;EGVRVVSESTAAALTEMLIGVTQEGGTAETASIDGYLVAGKTGTTEILTEDGTVASFVGFTPARDPAIAVAVIVYRPRDTYGGTVSAPVFRKVALATMHSLGIAPDPSVTAAQAAVDADARAEHAAQEATRGDG
;
A
#
# COMPACT_ATOMS: atom_id res chain seq x y z
N GLU A 1 20.82 -15.29 12.66
CA GLU A 1 20.84 -14.10 13.53
C GLU A 1 21.12 -12.89 12.67
N GLY A 2 20.23 -11.89 12.67
CA GLY A 2 20.37 -10.69 11.85
C GLY A 2 21.31 -9.67 12.49
N VAL A 3 21.94 -8.84 11.65
CA VAL A 3 22.75 -7.71 12.13
C VAL A 3 21.92 -6.43 11.99
N ARG A 4 21.79 -5.67 13.09
CA ARG A 4 21.11 -4.38 13.06
C ARG A 4 21.93 -3.36 12.26
N VAL A 5 21.33 -2.81 11.19
CA VAL A 5 21.98 -1.85 10.28
C VAL A 5 21.50 -0.41 10.48
N VAL A 6 20.34 -0.21 11.13
CA VAL A 6 19.79 1.11 11.48
C VAL A 6 19.25 1.10 12.91
N SER A 7 19.13 2.27 13.53
CA SER A 7 18.52 2.40 14.85
C SER A 7 17.02 2.06 14.84
N GLU A 8 16.45 1.71 16.00
CA GLU A 8 15.01 1.46 16.13
C GLU A 8 14.19 2.70 15.78
N SER A 9 14.65 3.87 16.20
CA SER A 9 13.98 5.13 15.88
C SER A 9 13.98 5.44 14.37
N THR A 10 15.08 5.15 13.69
CA THR A 10 15.16 5.29 12.23
C THR A 10 14.22 4.30 11.53
N ALA A 11 14.20 3.04 11.96
CA ALA A 11 13.30 2.04 11.41
C ALA A 11 11.83 2.42 11.61
N ALA A 12 11.47 2.89 12.80
CA ALA A 12 10.10 3.35 13.09
C ALA A 12 9.70 4.55 12.21
N ALA A 13 10.57 5.56 12.08
CA ALA A 13 10.30 6.72 11.24
C ALA A 13 10.13 6.34 9.76
N LEU A 14 10.98 5.44 9.25
CA LEU A 14 10.84 4.91 7.88
C LEU A 14 9.54 4.14 7.70
N THR A 15 9.14 3.33 8.67
CA THR A 15 7.87 2.58 8.63
C THR A 15 6.68 3.53 8.49
N GLU A 16 6.61 4.61 9.28
CA GLU A 16 5.51 5.58 9.17
C GLU A 16 5.50 6.28 7.79
N MET A 17 6.65 6.64 7.24
CA MET A 17 6.74 7.18 5.88
C MET A 17 6.25 6.16 4.83
N LEU A 18 6.62 4.89 4.98
CA LEU A 18 6.22 3.82 4.05
C LEU A 18 4.73 3.46 4.18
N ILE A 19 4.12 3.64 5.35
CA ILE A 19 2.66 3.54 5.51
C ILE A 19 1.97 4.61 4.67
N GLY A 20 2.43 5.85 4.69
CA GLY A 20 1.87 6.94 3.89
C GLY A 20 1.83 6.66 2.38
N VAL A 21 2.71 5.79 1.87
CA VAL A 21 2.71 5.40 0.44
C VAL A 21 1.46 4.61 0.04
N THR A 22 0.85 3.89 0.98
CA THR A 22 -0.31 3.02 0.74
C THR A 22 -1.63 3.61 1.24
N GLN A 23 -1.59 4.79 1.85
CA GLN A 23 -2.78 5.53 2.28
C GLN A 23 -3.36 6.34 1.12
N GLU A 24 -4.55 6.91 1.33
CA GLU A 24 -5.21 7.80 0.38
C GLU A 24 -4.28 8.90 -0.13
N GLY A 25 -4.23 9.10 -1.45
CA GLY A 25 -3.32 10.02 -2.12
C GLY A 25 -1.86 9.54 -2.21
N GLY A 26 -1.52 8.38 -1.67
CA GLY A 26 -0.20 7.76 -1.79
C GLY A 26 0.03 7.13 -3.17
N THR A 27 1.29 6.90 -3.52
CA THR A 27 1.68 6.36 -4.85
C THR A 27 1.32 4.87 -5.04
N ALA A 28 0.86 4.19 -4.00
CA ALA A 28 0.44 2.79 -4.02
C ALA A 28 -0.81 2.54 -3.15
N GLU A 29 -1.79 3.40 -3.21
CA GLU A 29 -3.08 3.24 -2.52
C GLU A 29 -3.73 1.87 -2.81
N THR A 30 -3.56 1.36 -4.03
CA THR A 30 -4.05 0.04 -4.44
C THR A 30 -3.40 -1.15 -3.71
N ALA A 31 -2.32 -0.93 -2.94
CA ALA A 31 -1.72 -1.93 -2.04
C ALA A 31 -2.41 -1.99 -0.67
N SER A 32 -3.28 -1.03 -0.35
CA SER A 32 -4.01 -0.97 0.91
C SER A 32 -4.85 -2.23 1.15
N ILE A 33 -4.89 -2.70 2.37
CA ILE A 33 -5.64 -3.89 2.80
C ILE A 33 -6.50 -3.52 4.00
N ASP A 34 -7.81 -3.71 3.89
CA ASP A 34 -8.76 -3.37 4.94
C ASP A 34 -8.43 -4.11 6.24
N GLY A 35 -8.28 -3.36 7.32
CA GLY A 35 -7.93 -3.89 8.64
C GLY A 35 -6.44 -4.18 8.86
N TYR A 36 -5.57 -3.91 7.88
CA TYR A 36 -4.13 -4.09 8.04
C TYR A 36 -3.36 -2.85 7.60
N LEU A 37 -2.45 -2.37 8.43
CA LEU A 37 -1.50 -1.35 7.99
C LEU A 37 -0.47 -1.99 7.06
N VAL A 38 -0.34 -1.43 5.87
CA VAL A 38 0.68 -1.82 4.90
C VAL A 38 1.74 -0.74 4.81
N ALA A 39 2.99 -1.13 4.88
CA ALA A 39 4.14 -0.26 4.59
C ALA A 39 4.82 -0.76 3.31
N GLY A 40 5.15 0.15 2.39
CA GLY A 40 5.78 -0.28 1.15
C GLY A 40 6.25 0.86 0.26
N LYS A 41 6.88 0.49 -0.86
CA LYS A 41 7.40 1.44 -1.85
C LYS A 41 7.25 0.90 -3.27
N THR A 42 6.79 1.76 -4.14
CA THR A 42 6.77 1.53 -5.60
C THR A 42 8.15 1.74 -6.20
N GLY A 43 8.42 1.04 -7.29
CA GLY A 43 9.56 1.30 -8.16
C GLY A 43 9.13 1.18 -9.62
N THR A 44 9.68 2.03 -10.46
CA THR A 44 9.56 1.96 -11.91
C THR A 44 10.93 2.27 -12.50
N THR A 45 11.50 1.32 -13.22
CA THR A 45 12.84 1.43 -13.81
C THR A 45 12.75 1.18 -15.29
N GLU A 46 13.33 2.05 -16.11
CA GLU A 46 13.50 1.83 -17.54
C GLU A 46 14.50 0.72 -17.81
N ILE A 47 14.27 -0.08 -18.86
CA ILE A 47 15.19 -1.12 -19.29
C ILE A 47 16.17 -0.48 -20.25
N LEU A 48 17.46 -0.43 -19.89
CA LEU A 48 18.48 0.29 -20.68
C LEU A 48 18.85 -0.40 -22.00
N THR A 49 18.57 -1.69 -22.14
CA THR A 49 18.98 -2.50 -23.28
C THR A 49 17.88 -2.76 -24.30
N GLU A 50 16.64 -2.43 -23.94
CA GLU A 50 15.45 -2.65 -24.76
C GLU A 50 14.31 -1.74 -24.34
N ASP A 51 13.30 -1.55 -25.18
CA ASP A 51 12.12 -0.77 -24.86
C ASP A 51 11.27 -1.46 -23.76
N GLY A 52 10.91 -0.72 -22.74
CA GLY A 52 10.04 -1.18 -21.67
C GLY A 52 10.50 -0.75 -20.28
N THR A 53 9.73 -1.16 -19.30
CA THR A 53 9.97 -0.85 -17.90
C THR A 53 9.91 -2.10 -17.04
N VAL A 54 10.46 -2.00 -15.83
CA VAL A 54 10.22 -2.94 -14.73
C VAL A 54 9.40 -2.20 -13.67
N ALA A 55 8.18 -2.64 -13.45
CA ALA A 55 7.30 -2.12 -12.42
C ALA A 55 7.44 -2.98 -11.16
N SER A 56 7.63 -2.35 -10.00
CA SER A 56 7.79 -3.08 -8.75
C SER A 56 7.02 -2.44 -7.60
N PHE A 57 6.67 -3.27 -6.64
CA PHE A 57 6.21 -2.87 -5.31
C PHE A 57 6.81 -3.83 -4.29
N VAL A 58 7.44 -3.28 -3.26
CA VAL A 58 7.94 -4.04 -2.12
C VAL A 58 7.26 -3.51 -0.87
N GLY A 59 6.70 -4.39 -0.06
CA GLY A 59 5.99 -4.00 1.15
C GLY A 59 5.96 -5.10 2.20
N PHE A 60 5.51 -4.72 3.38
CA PHE A 60 5.33 -5.63 4.52
C PHE A 60 4.06 -5.27 5.29
N THR A 61 3.50 -6.26 5.96
CA THR A 61 2.25 -6.11 6.74
C THR A 61 2.16 -7.17 7.84
N PRO A 62 1.53 -6.89 9.00
CA PRO A 62 1.13 -5.57 9.51
C PRO A 62 2.35 -4.64 9.67
N ALA A 63 2.22 -3.35 9.36
CA ALA A 63 3.40 -2.48 9.27
C ALA A 63 4.16 -2.28 10.58
N ARG A 64 3.47 -2.31 11.74
CA ARG A 64 4.07 -2.08 13.06
C ARG A 64 4.56 -3.35 13.75
N ASP A 65 4.07 -4.52 13.33
CA ASP A 65 4.52 -5.85 13.78
C ASP A 65 4.54 -6.79 12.57
N PRO A 66 5.56 -6.69 11.70
CA PRO A 66 5.57 -7.34 10.40
C PRO A 66 5.57 -8.87 10.50
N ALA A 67 4.54 -9.50 9.95
CA ALA A 67 4.45 -10.94 9.81
C ALA A 67 4.99 -11.43 8.46
N ILE A 68 4.81 -10.63 7.40
CA ILE A 68 5.24 -10.96 6.04
C ILE A 68 5.86 -9.77 5.35
N ALA A 69 6.79 -10.04 4.45
CA ALA A 69 7.29 -9.10 3.46
C ALA A 69 7.15 -9.72 2.07
N VAL A 70 6.66 -8.95 1.10
CA VAL A 70 6.42 -9.41 -0.26
C VAL A 70 7.02 -8.41 -1.24
N ALA A 71 7.73 -8.92 -2.25
CA ALA A 71 8.21 -8.16 -3.38
C ALA A 71 7.49 -8.64 -4.65
N VAL A 72 6.86 -7.72 -5.37
CA VAL A 72 6.25 -7.95 -6.67
C VAL A 72 7.05 -7.20 -7.72
N ILE A 73 7.57 -7.91 -8.70
CA ILE A 73 8.37 -7.36 -9.78
C ILE A 73 7.77 -7.85 -11.10
N VAL A 74 7.32 -6.92 -11.93
CA VAL A 74 6.72 -7.22 -13.24
C VAL A 74 7.61 -6.65 -14.33
N TYR A 75 8.10 -7.52 -15.17
CA TYR A 75 8.97 -7.19 -16.29
C TYR A 75 8.11 -6.88 -17.52
N ARG A 76 8.35 -5.72 -18.14
CA ARG A 76 7.65 -5.23 -19.33
C ARG A 76 6.12 -5.30 -19.22
N PRO A 77 5.52 -4.70 -18.16
CA PRO A 77 4.08 -4.63 -18.06
C PRO A 77 3.51 -3.77 -19.20
N ARG A 78 2.19 -3.92 -19.46
CA ARG A 78 1.49 -3.03 -20.42
C ARG A 78 1.39 -1.61 -19.87
N ASP A 79 1.13 -1.47 -18.56
CA ASP A 79 1.16 -0.21 -17.83
C ASP A 79 2.53 0.03 -17.20
N THR A 80 2.95 1.29 -17.12
CA THR A 80 4.33 1.65 -16.76
C THR A 80 4.56 1.75 -15.27
N TYR A 81 3.51 2.04 -14.45
CA TYR A 81 3.70 2.42 -13.05
C TYR A 81 3.55 1.25 -12.07
N GLY A 82 4.52 1.11 -11.15
CA GLY A 82 4.52 0.08 -10.11
C GLY A 82 3.29 0.12 -9.19
N GLY A 83 2.77 1.31 -8.89
CA GLY A 83 1.55 1.52 -8.11
C GLY A 83 0.30 0.95 -8.79
N THR A 84 0.23 1.00 -10.12
CA THR A 84 -0.89 0.48 -10.91
C THR A 84 -0.78 -1.03 -11.16
N VAL A 85 0.45 -1.52 -11.35
CA VAL A 85 0.69 -2.91 -11.81
C VAL A 85 0.99 -3.84 -10.65
N SER A 86 1.98 -3.47 -9.82
CA SER A 86 2.54 -4.38 -8.81
C SER A 86 1.83 -4.29 -7.46
N ALA A 87 1.32 -3.12 -7.08
CA ALA A 87 0.65 -2.92 -5.81
C ALA A 87 -0.66 -3.74 -5.67
N PRO A 88 -1.55 -3.84 -6.68
CA PRO A 88 -2.74 -4.70 -6.58
C PRO A 88 -2.40 -6.19 -6.46
N VAL A 89 -1.29 -6.63 -7.06
CA VAL A 89 -0.82 -8.02 -6.94
C VAL A 89 -0.31 -8.27 -5.52
N PHE A 90 0.49 -7.32 -4.98
CA PHE A 90 0.91 -7.36 -3.58
C PHE A 90 -0.29 -7.51 -2.64
N ARG A 91 -1.32 -6.65 -2.79
CA ARG A 91 -2.55 -6.69 -1.97
C ARG A 91 -3.17 -8.08 -1.93
N LYS A 92 -3.34 -8.71 -3.10
CA LYS A 92 -3.95 -10.04 -3.21
C LYS A 92 -3.10 -11.12 -2.53
N VAL A 93 -1.79 -11.12 -2.78
CA VAL A 93 -0.87 -12.10 -2.19
C VAL A 93 -0.78 -11.91 -0.68
N ALA A 94 -0.59 -10.67 -0.22
CA ALA A 94 -0.48 -10.37 1.19
C ALA A 94 -1.76 -10.76 1.95
N LEU A 95 -2.94 -10.38 1.46
CA LEU A 95 -4.22 -10.72 2.10
C LEU A 95 -4.42 -12.25 2.19
N ALA A 96 -4.16 -12.97 1.11
CA ALA A 96 -4.27 -14.44 1.11
C ALA A 96 -3.30 -15.09 2.11
N THR A 97 -2.08 -14.55 2.21
CA THR A 97 -1.06 -15.05 3.16
C THR A 97 -1.45 -14.74 4.61
N MET A 98 -1.94 -13.52 4.91
CA MET A 98 -2.43 -13.16 6.25
C MET A 98 -3.54 -14.09 6.71
N HIS A 99 -4.52 -14.37 5.85
CA HIS A 99 -5.59 -15.33 6.13
C HIS A 99 -5.05 -16.75 6.36
N SER A 100 -4.10 -17.20 5.54
CA SER A 100 -3.49 -18.55 5.69
C SER A 100 -2.71 -18.69 6.99
N LEU A 101 -2.11 -17.61 7.48
CA LEU A 101 -1.39 -17.55 8.77
C LEU A 101 -2.34 -17.35 9.96
N GLY A 102 -3.63 -17.14 9.74
CA GLY A 102 -4.61 -16.89 10.80
C GLY A 102 -4.43 -15.54 11.49
N ILE A 103 -3.79 -14.56 10.83
CA ILE A 103 -3.59 -13.22 11.38
C ILE A 103 -4.86 -12.42 11.13
N ALA A 104 -5.52 -12.03 12.22
CA ALA A 104 -6.77 -11.27 12.15
C ALA A 104 -6.52 -9.78 11.81
N PRO A 105 -7.50 -9.10 11.16
CA PRO A 105 -7.48 -7.66 10.99
C PRO A 105 -7.41 -6.93 12.34
N ASP A 106 -6.73 -5.79 12.37
CA ASP A 106 -6.69 -4.91 13.53
C ASP A 106 -7.97 -4.06 13.58
N PRO A 107 -8.80 -4.19 14.66
CA PRO A 107 -10.05 -3.43 14.76
C PRO A 107 -9.85 -1.91 14.76
N SER A 108 -8.71 -1.42 15.28
CA SER A 108 -8.41 0.02 15.29
C SER A 108 -8.12 0.55 13.89
N VAL A 109 -7.43 -0.24 13.05
CA VAL A 109 -7.17 0.09 11.64
C VAL A 109 -8.48 0.06 10.85
N THR A 110 -9.29 -0.97 11.05
CA THR A 110 -10.61 -1.09 10.41
C THR A 110 -11.51 0.11 10.75
N ALA A 111 -11.55 0.52 12.01
CA ALA A 111 -12.35 1.67 12.44
C ALA A 111 -11.82 2.99 11.85
N ALA A 112 -10.50 3.18 11.78
CA ALA A 112 -9.90 4.38 11.20
C ALA A 112 -10.19 4.47 9.69
N GLN A 113 -10.08 3.37 8.96
CA GLN A 113 -10.42 3.30 7.53
C GLN A 113 -11.90 3.62 7.29
N ALA A 114 -12.80 3.04 8.08
CA ALA A 114 -14.23 3.30 7.97
C ALA A 114 -14.59 4.78 8.24
N ALA A 115 -13.86 5.45 9.13
CA ALA A 115 -14.06 6.88 9.40
C ALA A 115 -13.62 7.74 8.20
N VAL A 116 -12.47 7.46 7.60
CA VAL A 116 -12.00 8.15 6.38
C VAL A 116 -12.98 7.96 5.23
N ASP A 117 -13.45 6.73 5.00
CA ASP A 117 -14.44 6.44 3.96
C ASP A 117 -15.78 7.17 4.19
N ALA A 118 -16.18 7.36 5.45
CA ALA A 118 -17.41 8.09 5.79
C ALA A 118 -17.26 9.60 5.51
N ASP A 119 -16.13 10.18 5.84
CA ASP A 119 -15.83 11.59 5.58
C ASP A 119 -15.75 11.87 4.07
N ALA A 120 -15.07 11.01 3.30
CA ALA A 120 -14.98 11.13 1.84
C ALA A 120 -16.36 11.05 1.16
N ARG A 121 -17.24 10.16 1.64
CA ARG A 121 -18.64 10.08 1.15
C ARG A 121 -19.44 11.32 1.47
N ALA A 122 -19.25 11.89 2.66
CA ALA A 122 -19.95 13.13 3.06
C ALA A 122 -19.50 14.34 2.22
N GLU A 123 -18.22 14.46 1.94
CA GLU A 123 -17.66 15.50 1.07
C GLU A 123 -18.17 15.36 -0.38
N HIS A 124 -18.21 14.15 -0.91
CA HIS A 124 -18.72 13.90 -2.25
C HIS A 124 -20.21 14.26 -2.37
N ALA A 125 -21.03 13.87 -1.40
CA ALA A 125 -22.44 14.22 -1.35
C ALA A 125 -22.67 15.75 -1.27
N ALA A 126 -21.83 16.46 -0.50
CA ALA A 126 -21.92 17.93 -0.41
C ALA A 126 -21.54 18.62 -1.74
N GLN A 127 -20.55 18.08 -2.47
CA GLN A 127 -20.17 18.60 -3.79
C GLN A 127 -21.24 18.35 -4.86
N GLU A 128 -21.91 17.20 -4.82
CA GLU A 128 -23.03 16.92 -5.74
C GLU A 128 -24.23 17.82 -5.47
N ALA A 129 -24.56 18.09 -4.21
CA ALA A 129 -25.64 18.98 -3.82
C ALA A 129 -25.42 20.42 -4.32
N THR A 130 -24.18 20.91 -4.31
CA THR A 130 -23.82 22.24 -4.83
C THR A 130 -23.78 22.33 -6.35
N ARG A 131 -23.64 21.22 -7.06
CA ARG A 131 -23.67 21.18 -8.54
C ARG A 131 -25.07 21.07 -9.13
N GLY A 132 -26.04 20.63 -8.35
CA GLY A 132 -27.42 20.43 -8.82
C GLY A 132 -28.29 21.70 -8.80
N ASP A 133 -27.80 22.83 -8.29
CA ASP A 133 -28.56 24.07 -8.07
C ASP A 133 -28.15 25.20 -9.04
N GLY A 134 -27.56 24.84 -10.20
CA GLY A 134 -27.11 25.77 -11.26
C GLY A 134 -27.84 25.65 -12.59
#